data_a50122b3da4758d1e71f87c5dab83110
#
_entry.id   a50122b3da4758d1e71f87c5dab83110
#
_cell.length_a   1.000
_cell.length_b   1.000
_cell.length_c   1.000
_cell.angle_alpha   90.00
_cell.angle_beta   90.00
_cell.angle_gamma   90.00
#
_symmetry.space_group_name_H-M   'P 1'
#
loop_
_entity.id
_entity.type
_entity.pdbx_description
1 polymer ?
#
loop_
_entity_poly.entity_id
_entity_poly.type
_entity_poly.pdbx_seq_one_letter_code
_entity_poly.pdbx_strand_id
1 'polypeptide(L)'
;MAGKTARSGNSKLEIRNSKRGIKDTQYAIRDTESLVVGVLAVQGAVEKHILMLERCGVRSIRVRFAEELDAVHGLVIPGGESTTVGKLMARYGLDKKIIERARAGMPILGTCTGMILLAKKIAGSEQHRLGLMDLTVLRNAFGRQVDSFEADLDVDVIGPPPFRGVFIRAPYAVDVNRKVEVLARYGDKIVLLREGNLLACAFHPELTDDTRIHEYFIGMVRRSVPTKRSSNPRD
;
A
#
# COMPACT_ATOMS: atom_id res chain seq x y z
N MET A 1 -51.98 59.07 -13.86
CA MET A 1 -53.02 58.02 -13.84
C MET A 1 -52.35 56.63 -13.80
N ALA A 2 -52.72 55.90 -12.80
CA ALA A 2 -52.62 54.45 -12.62
C ALA A 2 -51.33 53.78 -13.09
N GLY A 3 -50.45 53.17 -12.31
CA GLY A 3 -50.67 52.26 -11.16
C GLY A 3 -50.86 50.86 -11.62
N LYS A 4 -49.78 50.00 -11.57
CA LYS A 4 -49.93 48.54 -11.34
C LYS A 4 -48.64 47.94 -10.79
N THR A 5 -48.76 47.51 -9.58
CA THR A 5 -47.90 46.66 -8.79
C THR A 5 -47.68 45.28 -9.44
N ALA A 6 -46.45 44.77 -9.44
CA ALA A 6 -46.15 43.37 -9.72
C ALA A 6 -45.52 42.70 -8.47
N ARG A 7 -46.11 41.59 -8.06
CA ARG A 7 -45.85 40.80 -6.86
C ARG A 7 -44.53 40.03 -7.01
N SER A 8 -43.78 40.02 -5.93
CA SER A 8 -42.62 39.15 -5.70
C SER A 8 -43.06 37.70 -5.56
N GLY A 9 -42.47 36.82 -6.34
CA GLY A 9 -42.55 35.35 -6.16
C GLY A 9 -41.32 34.83 -5.45
N ASN A 10 -41.49 34.48 -4.19
CA ASN A 10 -40.48 33.87 -3.35
C ASN A 10 -40.46 32.34 -3.63
N SER A 11 -39.49 31.84 -4.39
CA SER A 11 -39.26 30.41 -4.53
C SER A 11 -38.24 29.98 -3.48
N LYS A 12 -38.73 29.36 -2.41
CA LYS A 12 -37.90 28.62 -1.44
C LYS A 12 -37.31 27.39 -2.12
N LEU A 13 -35.99 27.42 -2.39
CA LEU A 13 -35.22 26.22 -2.66
C LEU A 13 -35.03 25.45 -1.34
N GLU A 14 -35.73 24.32 -1.19
CA GLU A 14 -35.48 23.38 -0.14
C GLU A 14 -34.14 22.68 -0.39
N ILE A 15 -33.12 23.03 0.40
CA ILE A 15 -31.88 22.30 0.49
C ILE A 15 -32.15 21.05 1.34
N ARG A 16 -32.37 19.92 0.68
CA ARG A 16 -32.35 18.60 1.35
C ARG A 16 -30.90 18.29 1.76
N ASN A 17 -30.54 18.62 2.98
CA ASN A 17 -29.32 18.21 3.63
C ASN A 17 -29.30 16.67 3.77
N SER A 18 -28.49 15.99 2.98
CA SER A 18 -28.20 14.57 3.17
C SER A 18 -27.26 14.40 4.38
N LYS A 19 -27.83 14.24 5.56
CA LYS A 19 -27.11 13.95 6.82
C LYS A 19 -26.35 12.60 6.84
N ARG A 20 -26.34 11.83 5.73
CA ARG A 20 -25.62 10.55 5.64
C ARG A 20 -24.10 10.69 5.45
N GLY A 21 -23.61 11.68 4.70
CA GLY A 21 -22.18 11.81 4.38
C GLY A 21 -21.28 12.20 5.56
N ILE A 22 -21.84 12.87 6.61
CA ILE A 22 -21.02 13.40 7.72
C ILE A 22 -20.73 12.29 8.78
N LYS A 23 -21.64 11.33 8.94
CA LYS A 23 -21.42 10.22 9.90
C LYS A 23 -20.35 9.27 9.43
N ASP A 24 -20.31 8.96 8.12
CA ASP A 24 -19.32 8.03 7.57
C ASP A 24 -17.89 8.61 7.61
N THR A 25 -17.74 9.92 7.44
CA THR A 25 -16.44 10.62 7.52
C THR A 25 -15.91 10.66 8.97
N GLN A 26 -16.78 10.84 9.97
CA GLN A 26 -16.36 10.83 11.38
C GLN A 26 -15.99 9.43 11.89
N TYR A 27 -16.66 8.37 11.40
CA TYR A 27 -16.28 6.99 11.70
C TYR A 27 -14.95 6.60 11.05
N ALA A 28 -14.72 7.03 9.81
CA ALA A 28 -13.45 6.80 9.12
C ALA A 28 -12.26 7.45 9.84
N ILE A 29 -12.42 8.66 10.39
CA ILE A 29 -11.36 9.38 11.11
C ILE A 29 -11.03 8.69 12.46
N ARG A 30 -12.02 8.17 13.18
CA ARG A 30 -11.79 7.50 14.47
C ARG A 30 -11.06 6.16 14.32
N ASP A 31 -11.33 5.40 13.25
CA ASP A 31 -10.64 4.14 12.98
C ASP A 31 -9.20 4.33 12.49
N THR A 32 -8.87 5.45 11.84
CA THR A 32 -7.51 5.72 11.36
C THR A 32 -6.55 6.11 12.49
N GLU A 33 -7.02 6.78 13.55
CA GLU A 33 -6.18 7.15 14.71
C GLU A 33 -5.68 5.93 15.50
N SER A 34 -6.32 4.78 15.37
CA SER A 34 -5.92 3.54 16.04
C SER A 34 -4.94 2.68 15.25
N LEU A 35 -4.85 2.87 13.91
CA LEU A 35 -3.97 2.09 13.07
C LEU A 35 -2.54 2.61 13.10
N VAL A 36 -1.60 1.67 13.22
CA VAL A 36 -0.16 1.95 13.12
C VAL A 36 0.43 1.10 12.01
N VAL A 37 1.09 1.73 11.03
CA VAL A 37 1.81 1.06 9.96
C VAL A 37 3.31 1.21 10.15
N GLY A 38 4.02 0.09 10.18
CA GLY A 38 5.48 0.09 10.21
C GLY A 38 6.08 0.35 8.83
N VAL A 39 7.20 1.04 8.78
CA VAL A 39 8.05 1.13 7.59
C VAL A 39 9.40 0.52 7.94
N LEU A 40 9.81 -0.55 7.23
CA LEU A 40 11.09 -1.21 7.45
C LEU A 40 12.24 -0.22 7.21
N ALA A 41 12.97 0.13 8.27
CA ALA A 41 13.92 1.24 8.29
C ALA A 41 15.38 0.78 8.43
N VAL A 42 15.74 -0.30 7.73
CA VAL A 42 17.13 -0.79 7.69
C VAL A 42 17.93 -0.17 6.54
N GLN A 43 17.27 0.13 5.41
CA GLN A 43 17.85 0.84 4.25
C GLN A 43 16.75 1.13 3.22
N GLY A 44 16.80 2.27 2.52
CA GLY A 44 15.89 2.59 1.40
C GLY A 44 15.04 3.85 1.61
N ALA A 45 13.94 3.95 0.86
CA ALA A 45 13.09 5.15 0.76
C ALA A 45 12.10 5.29 1.95
N VAL A 46 12.59 5.16 3.18
CA VAL A 46 11.80 5.11 4.42
C VAL A 46 10.95 6.36 4.62
N GLU A 47 11.59 7.55 4.56
CA GLU A 47 10.93 8.84 4.87
C GLU A 47 9.81 9.16 3.87
N LYS A 48 9.98 8.79 2.60
CA LYS A 48 8.95 9.00 1.56
C LYS A 48 7.69 8.18 1.86
N HIS A 49 7.83 6.91 2.27
CA HIS A 49 6.68 6.10 2.66
C HIS A 49 6.01 6.62 3.95
N ILE A 50 6.79 7.09 4.93
CA ILE A 50 6.25 7.72 6.15
C ILE A 50 5.37 8.90 5.76
N LEU A 51 5.88 9.81 4.92
CA LEU A 51 5.13 10.98 4.44
C LEU A 51 3.85 10.59 3.72
N MET A 52 3.88 9.56 2.86
CA MET A 52 2.68 9.08 2.16
C MET A 52 1.63 8.51 3.12
N LEU A 53 2.05 7.74 4.14
CA LEU A 53 1.15 7.22 5.18
C LEU A 53 0.53 8.33 6.02
N GLU A 54 1.31 9.36 6.37
CA GLU A 54 0.82 10.55 7.07
C GLU A 54 -0.19 11.34 6.23
N ARG A 55 0.05 11.50 4.93
CA ARG A 55 -0.92 12.10 3.98
C ARG A 55 -2.22 11.32 3.90
N CYS A 56 -2.17 10.00 4.09
CA CYS A 56 -3.36 9.14 4.21
C CYS A 56 -4.00 9.15 5.61
N GLY A 57 -3.51 9.98 6.54
CA GLY A 57 -4.03 10.10 7.90
C GLY A 57 -3.75 8.88 8.79
N VAL A 58 -2.69 8.13 8.54
CA VAL A 58 -2.31 6.94 9.30
C VAL A 58 -1.00 7.19 10.05
N ARG A 59 -0.99 6.84 11.33
CA ARG A 59 0.23 6.87 12.14
C ARG A 59 1.22 5.85 11.61
N SER A 60 2.48 6.26 11.44
CA SER A 60 3.57 5.38 11.01
C SER A 60 4.73 5.37 11.99
N ILE A 61 5.45 4.25 12.04
CA ILE A 61 6.69 4.12 12.80
C ILE A 61 7.79 3.47 11.95
N ARG A 62 9.04 3.83 12.24
CA ARG A 62 10.22 3.16 11.66
C ARG A 62 10.45 1.84 12.38
N VAL A 63 10.52 0.74 11.61
CA VAL A 63 10.82 -0.60 12.13
C VAL A 63 12.29 -0.93 11.84
N ARG A 64 13.09 -1.01 12.89
CA ARG A 64 14.52 -1.35 12.85
C ARG A 64 14.84 -2.63 13.61
N PHE A 65 13.99 -3.00 14.57
CA PHE A 65 14.15 -4.15 15.43
C PHE A 65 12.90 -5.03 15.38
N ALA A 66 13.08 -6.33 15.65
CA ALA A 66 12.03 -7.32 15.51
C ALA A 66 10.83 -7.09 16.45
N GLU A 67 11.08 -6.61 17.68
CA GLU A 67 10.07 -6.31 18.69
C GLU A 67 9.14 -5.16 18.30
N GLU A 68 9.60 -4.23 17.46
CA GLU A 68 8.77 -3.11 16.97
C GLU A 68 7.64 -3.58 16.03
N LEU A 69 7.80 -4.79 15.44
CA LEU A 69 6.76 -5.41 14.62
C LEU A 69 5.50 -5.80 15.43
N ASP A 70 5.61 -5.93 16.75
CA ASP A 70 4.44 -6.23 17.60
C ASP A 70 3.53 -5.02 17.81
N ALA A 71 4.06 -3.81 17.57
CA ALA A 71 3.33 -2.55 17.72
C ALA A 71 2.63 -2.08 16.43
N VAL A 72 2.74 -2.83 15.31
CA VAL A 72 2.20 -2.41 14.02
C VAL A 72 1.12 -3.37 13.51
N HIS A 73 0.17 -2.83 12.76
CA HIS A 73 -0.94 -3.56 12.14
C HIS A 73 -0.66 -3.94 10.68
N GLY A 74 0.32 -3.29 10.05
CA GLY A 74 0.79 -3.57 8.70
C GLY A 74 2.23 -3.10 8.53
N LEU A 75 2.92 -3.58 7.49
CA LEU A 75 4.32 -3.25 7.23
C LEU A 75 4.52 -2.82 5.78
N VAL A 76 5.27 -1.73 5.58
CA VAL A 76 5.82 -1.36 4.27
C VAL A 76 7.29 -1.77 4.22
N ILE A 77 7.68 -2.50 3.16
CA ILE A 77 9.07 -2.83 2.82
C ILE A 77 9.46 -1.94 1.64
N PRO A 78 10.22 -0.86 1.86
CA PRO A 78 10.53 0.14 0.85
C PRO A 78 11.52 -0.35 -0.20
N GLY A 79 11.62 0.40 -1.31
CA GLY A 79 12.69 0.29 -2.28
C GLY A 79 14.05 0.57 -1.66
N GLY A 80 15.09 -0.07 -2.20
CA GLY A 80 16.47 0.03 -1.73
C GLY A 80 17.38 -0.97 -2.46
N GLU A 81 18.51 -1.37 -1.87
CA GLU A 81 19.37 -2.43 -2.41
C GLU A 81 19.01 -3.77 -1.78
N SER A 82 18.41 -4.68 -2.58
CA SER A 82 17.77 -5.91 -2.08
C SER A 82 18.72 -6.88 -1.36
N THR A 83 19.97 -6.96 -1.80
CA THR A 83 20.97 -7.84 -1.15
C THR A 83 21.34 -7.30 0.22
N THR A 84 21.52 -5.98 0.34
CA THR A 84 21.83 -5.30 1.60
C THR A 84 20.66 -5.40 2.58
N VAL A 85 19.44 -5.07 2.11
CA VAL A 85 18.24 -5.17 2.96
C VAL A 85 18.05 -6.61 3.46
N GLY A 86 18.17 -7.60 2.57
CA GLY A 86 18.07 -9.01 2.94
C GLY A 86 19.09 -9.43 4.02
N LYS A 87 20.36 -9.04 3.86
CA LYS A 87 21.41 -9.32 4.85
C LYS A 87 21.15 -8.64 6.19
N LEU A 88 20.68 -7.39 6.18
CA LEU A 88 20.37 -6.66 7.41
C LEU A 88 19.17 -7.25 8.13
N MET A 89 18.11 -7.62 7.41
CA MET A 89 16.95 -8.31 8.00
C MET A 89 17.37 -9.61 8.69
N ALA A 90 18.18 -10.44 8.03
CA ALA A 90 18.67 -11.69 8.62
C ALA A 90 19.56 -11.43 9.85
N ARG A 91 20.45 -10.43 9.77
CA ARG A 91 21.35 -10.07 10.87
C ARG A 91 20.60 -9.63 12.13
N TYR A 92 19.50 -8.89 11.98
CA TYR A 92 18.71 -8.34 13.09
C TYR A 92 17.49 -9.21 13.45
N GLY A 93 17.33 -10.41 12.84
CA GLY A 93 16.21 -11.31 13.10
C GLY A 93 14.85 -10.80 12.62
N LEU A 94 14.83 -9.71 11.85
CA LEU A 94 13.61 -9.10 11.29
C LEU A 94 12.90 -10.01 10.31
N ASP A 95 13.65 -10.78 9.52
CA ASP A 95 13.10 -11.72 8.54
C ASP A 95 12.18 -12.76 9.17
N LYS A 96 12.63 -13.39 10.26
CA LYS A 96 11.85 -14.40 11.00
C LYS A 96 10.57 -13.80 11.56
N LYS A 97 10.68 -12.61 12.18
CA LYS A 97 9.51 -11.93 12.78
C LYS A 97 8.53 -11.42 11.72
N ILE A 98 9.02 -10.91 10.59
CA ILE A 98 8.17 -10.50 9.46
C ILE A 98 7.41 -11.72 8.91
N ILE A 99 8.08 -12.86 8.71
CA ILE A 99 7.46 -14.10 8.23
C ILE A 99 6.38 -14.58 9.23
N GLU A 100 6.69 -14.58 10.53
CA GLU A 100 5.73 -14.93 11.58
C GLU A 100 4.48 -14.05 11.50
N ARG A 101 4.66 -12.72 11.50
CA ARG A 101 3.57 -11.75 11.46
C ARG A 101 2.75 -11.83 10.18
N ALA A 102 3.41 -12.02 9.02
CA ALA A 102 2.73 -12.20 7.75
C ALA A 102 1.84 -13.46 7.73
N ARG A 103 2.35 -14.59 8.26
CA ARG A 103 1.58 -15.83 8.39
C ARG A 103 0.43 -15.71 9.37
N ALA A 104 0.55 -14.85 10.38
CA ALA A 104 -0.52 -14.48 11.29
C ALA A 104 -1.54 -13.49 10.67
N GLY A 105 -1.36 -13.11 9.39
CA GLY A 105 -2.30 -12.29 8.65
C GLY A 105 -1.96 -10.79 8.58
N MET A 106 -0.82 -10.35 9.09
CA MET A 106 -0.39 -8.94 8.98
C MET A 106 -0.18 -8.55 7.51
N PRO A 107 -0.86 -7.51 7.00
CA PRO A 107 -0.65 -7.04 5.63
C PRO A 107 0.73 -6.44 5.42
N ILE A 108 1.31 -6.70 4.23
CA ILE A 108 2.61 -6.16 3.84
C ILE A 108 2.50 -5.54 2.45
N LEU A 109 3.04 -4.32 2.29
CA LEU A 109 3.31 -3.67 1.01
C LEU A 109 4.81 -3.73 0.74
N GLY A 110 5.22 -4.38 -0.34
CA GLY A 110 6.61 -4.35 -0.83
C GLY A 110 6.75 -3.53 -2.10
N THR A 111 7.57 -2.47 -2.09
CA THR A 111 7.84 -1.62 -3.26
C THR A 111 9.23 -1.89 -3.81
N CYS A 112 9.39 -2.06 -5.12
CA CYS A 112 10.66 -2.32 -5.80
C CYS A 112 11.46 -3.46 -5.12
N THR A 113 12.42 -3.16 -4.29
CA THR A 113 13.15 -4.14 -3.45
C THR A 113 12.21 -4.98 -2.58
N GLY A 114 11.15 -4.39 -2.04
CA GLY A 114 10.15 -5.11 -1.25
C GLY A 114 9.47 -6.22 -2.05
N MET A 115 9.17 -6.01 -3.33
CA MET A 115 8.66 -7.05 -4.24
C MET A 115 9.67 -8.20 -4.40
N ILE A 116 10.97 -7.88 -4.57
CA ILE A 116 12.03 -8.88 -4.67
C ILE A 116 12.11 -9.73 -3.40
N LEU A 117 12.03 -9.10 -2.22
CA LEU A 117 12.13 -9.77 -0.93
C LEU A 117 10.90 -10.62 -0.60
N LEU A 118 9.72 -10.22 -1.04
CA LEU A 118 8.48 -10.98 -0.86
C LEU A 118 8.42 -12.22 -1.76
N ALA A 119 9.07 -12.20 -2.93
CA ALA A 119 9.03 -13.27 -3.91
C ALA A 119 9.60 -14.59 -3.37
N LYS A 120 8.98 -15.70 -3.73
CA LYS A 120 9.45 -17.07 -3.43
C LYS A 120 10.73 -17.40 -4.18
N LYS A 121 10.88 -16.88 -5.42
CA LYS A 121 12.07 -17.09 -6.26
C LYS A 121 12.54 -15.78 -6.87
N ILE A 122 13.85 -15.68 -7.04
CA ILE A 122 14.50 -14.59 -7.77
C ILE A 122 15.29 -15.24 -8.90
N ALA A 123 14.95 -14.90 -10.14
CA ALA A 123 15.62 -15.47 -11.31
C ALA A 123 17.12 -15.16 -11.28
N GLY A 124 17.93 -16.21 -11.38
CA GLY A 124 19.40 -16.10 -11.39
C GLY A 124 20.05 -15.63 -10.08
N SER A 125 19.35 -15.74 -8.92
CA SER A 125 19.92 -15.29 -7.64
C SER A 125 19.39 -16.10 -6.46
N GLU A 126 20.31 -16.46 -5.56
CA GLU A 126 20.02 -17.12 -4.27
C GLU A 126 20.14 -16.15 -3.08
N GLN A 127 20.04 -14.84 -3.31
CA GLN A 127 20.07 -13.86 -2.21
C GLN A 127 18.98 -14.14 -1.18
N HIS A 128 19.21 -13.66 0.05
CA HIS A 128 18.22 -13.75 1.14
C HIS A 128 16.91 -13.05 0.78
N ARG A 129 15.79 -13.69 1.09
CA ARG A 129 14.43 -13.21 0.83
C ARG A 129 13.44 -13.78 1.86
N LEU A 130 12.26 -13.19 1.96
CA LEU A 130 11.18 -13.65 2.84
C LEU A 130 10.42 -14.84 2.25
N GLY A 131 10.28 -14.87 0.92
CA GLY A 131 9.65 -16.00 0.21
C GLY A 131 8.17 -16.19 0.51
N LEU A 132 7.44 -15.12 0.75
CA LEU A 132 6.04 -15.14 1.19
C LEU A 132 5.03 -15.18 0.04
N MET A 133 5.38 -14.66 -1.14
CA MET A 133 4.52 -14.63 -2.33
C MET A 133 4.96 -15.69 -3.34
N ASP A 134 4.01 -16.47 -3.85
CA ASP A 134 4.27 -17.57 -4.79
C ASP A 134 4.46 -17.07 -6.23
N LEU A 135 5.54 -16.32 -6.40
CA LEU A 135 5.96 -15.74 -7.67
C LEU A 135 7.47 -15.79 -7.86
N THR A 136 7.90 -15.67 -9.12
CA THR A 136 9.31 -15.51 -9.52
C THR A 136 9.54 -14.10 -10.03
N VAL A 137 10.55 -13.41 -9.50
CA VAL A 137 10.92 -12.04 -9.89
C VAL A 137 12.22 -12.03 -10.68
N LEU A 138 12.26 -11.23 -11.73
CA LEU A 138 13.50 -10.85 -12.43
C LEU A 138 13.93 -9.45 -11.96
N ARG A 139 15.20 -9.31 -11.53
CA ARG A 139 15.78 -8.05 -11.04
C ARG A 139 16.34 -7.23 -12.19
N ASN A 140 16.34 -5.87 -12.06
CA ASN A 140 16.92 -4.94 -13.05
C ASN A 140 16.48 -5.25 -14.49
N ALA A 141 15.20 -5.46 -14.67
CA ALA A 141 14.68 -6.23 -15.78
C ALA A 141 14.15 -5.40 -16.97
N PHE A 142 14.29 -4.06 -16.91
CA PHE A 142 13.87 -3.15 -17.99
C PHE A 142 15.00 -2.78 -18.98
N GLY A 143 16.13 -3.49 -18.90
CA GLY A 143 17.29 -3.32 -19.81
C GLY A 143 18.41 -2.49 -19.20
N ARG A 144 19.63 -2.71 -19.71
CA ARG A 144 20.86 -2.03 -19.21
C ARG A 144 20.93 -0.53 -19.53
N GLN A 145 20.07 -0.04 -20.43
CA GLN A 145 20.07 1.36 -20.88
C GLN A 145 18.99 2.21 -20.23
N VAL A 146 18.04 1.60 -19.48
CA VAL A 146 16.93 2.33 -18.84
C VAL A 146 17.04 2.16 -17.34
N ASP A 147 17.74 3.09 -16.68
CA ASP A 147 17.88 3.08 -15.23
C ASP A 147 16.60 3.55 -14.53
N SER A 148 15.84 4.48 -15.13
CA SER A 148 14.58 4.99 -14.60
C SER A 148 13.65 5.49 -15.72
N PHE A 149 12.34 5.33 -15.52
CA PHE A 149 11.29 5.87 -16.38
C PHE A 149 9.99 5.99 -15.61
N GLU A 150 9.04 6.73 -16.18
CA GLU A 150 7.67 6.83 -15.67
C GLU A 150 6.69 6.28 -16.72
N ALA A 151 5.62 5.66 -16.24
CA ALA A 151 4.57 5.13 -17.09
C ALA A 151 3.20 5.24 -16.41
N ASP A 152 2.17 5.46 -17.21
CA ASP A 152 0.80 5.38 -16.75
C ASP A 152 0.34 3.93 -16.71
N LEU A 153 -0.24 3.52 -15.60
CA LEU A 153 -0.71 2.17 -15.32
C LEU A 153 -2.20 2.17 -15.08
N ASP A 154 -2.93 1.35 -15.80
CA ASP A 154 -4.31 1.06 -15.47
C ASP A 154 -4.34 0.09 -14.29
N VAL A 155 -4.94 0.52 -13.19
CA VAL A 155 -5.03 -0.23 -11.93
C VAL A 155 -6.48 -0.24 -11.46
N ASP A 156 -7.25 -1.24 -11.87
CA ASP A 156 -8.71 -1.29 -11.64
C ASP A 156 -9.09 -1.16 -10.16
N VAL A 157 -8.31 -1.74 -9.26
CA VAL A 157 -8.61 -1.77 -7.81
C VAL A 157 -8.51 -0.41 -7.12
N ILE A 158 -7.90 0.59 -7.77
CA ILE A 158 -7.83 1.97 -7.26
C ILE A 158 -8.61 2.95 -8.15
N GLY A 159 -9.15 2.48 -9.28
CA GLY A 159 -9.94 3.27 -10.22
C GLY A 159 -9.15 4.32 -11.01
N PRO A 160 -9.87 5.01 -11.94
CA PRO A 160 -9.28 6.07 -12.74
C PRO A 160 -8.92 7.33 -11.91
N PRO A 161 -8.04 8.21 -12.45
CA PRO A 161 -7.28 8.07 -13.67
C PRO A 161 -6.14 7.03 -13.55
N PRO A 162 -5.42 6.66 -14.65
CA PRO A 162 -4.23 5.80 -14.57
C PRO A 162 -3.24 6.27 -13.50
N PHE A 163 -2.58 5.32 -12.85
CA PHE A 163 -1.57 5.62 -11.82
C PHE A 163 -0.21 5.86 -12.46
N ARG A 164 0.45 6.96 -12.12
CA ARG A 164 1.82 7.25 -12.59
C ARG A 164 2.83 6.40 -11.82
N GLY A 165 3.31 5.31 -12.42
CA GLY A 165 4.36 4.46 -11.87
C GLY A 165 5.75 5.04 -12.14
N VAL A 166 6.55 5.25 -11.10
CA VAL A 166 7.97 5.64 -11.20
C VAL A 166 8.83 4.40 -11.04
N PHE A 167 9.53 4.00 -12.09
CA PHE A 167 10.38 2.81 -12.14
C PHE A 167 11.85 3.20 -12.07
N ILE A 168 12.59 2.61 -11.11
CA ILE A 168 14.03 2.85 -10.92
C ILE A 168 14.70 1.49 -10.78
N ARG A 169 15.48 1.07 -11.78
CA ARG A 169 16.12 -0.27 -11.84
C ARG A 169 15.16 -1.39 -11.43
N ALA A 170 13.91 -1.25 -11.87
CA ALA A 170 12.79 -1.98 -11.34
C ALA A 170 12.85 -3.49 -11.65
N PRO A 171 12.32 -4.34 -10.75
CA PRO A 171 12.02 -5.73 -11.03
C PRO A 171 10.71 -5.85 -11.82
N TYR A 172 10.37 -7.07 -12.28
CA TYR A 172 9.00 -7.47 -12.57
C TYR A 172 8.81 -8.97 -12.32
N ALA A 173 7.55 -9.42 -12.15
CA ALA A 173 7.27 -10.84 -12.02
C ALA A 173 7.23 -11.51 -13.39
N VAL A 174 7.95 -12.63 -13.52
CA VAL A 174 8.04 -13.44 -14.76
C VAL A 174 7.17 -14.68 -14.70
N ASP A 175 6.84 -15.15 -13.48
CA ASP A 175 6.01 -16.32 -13.23
C ASP A 175 5.21 -16.10 -11.94
N VAL A 176 3.91 -16.43 -11.97
CA VAL A 176 2.99 -16.26 -10.84
C VAL A 176 2.07 -17.48 -10.69
N ASN A 177 1.87 -17.94 -9.45
CA ASN A 177 0.91 -18.97 -9.14
C ASN A 177 -0.53 -18.44 -9.26
N ARG A 178 -1.50 -19.36 -9.45
CA ARG A 178 -2.93 -19.05 -9.59
C ARG A 178 -3.55 -18.28 -8.41
N LYS A 179 -2.92 -18.29 -7.23
CA LYS A 179 -3.37 -17.54 -6.04
C LYS A 179 -2.94 -16.09 -6.07
N VAL A 180 -2.03 -15.72 -6.97
CA VAL A 180 -1.52 -14.35 -7.11
C VAL A 180 -2.39 -13.61 -8.11
N GLU A 181 -3.02 -12.54 -7.66
CA GLU A 181 -3.80 -11.63 -8.49
C GLU A 181 -2.87 -10.61 -9.17
N VAL A 182 -2.93 -10.51 -10.47
CA VAL A 182 -2.24 -9.47 -11.24
C VAL A 182 -3.11 -8.23 -11.27
N LEU A 183 -2.66 -7.15 -10.65
CA LEU A 183 -3.42 -5.90 -10.53
C LEU A 183 -3.02 -4.85 -11.56
N ALA A 184 -1.78 -4.89 -12.07
CA ALA A 184 -1.32 -4.03 -13.17
C ALA A 184 -0.19 -4.67 -13.97
N ARG A 185 -0.13 -4.27 -15.25
CA ARG A 185 0.96 -4.59 -16.18
C ARG A 185 1.51 -3.33 -16.83
N TYR A 186 2.77 -3.41 -17.21
CA TYR A 186 3.40 -2.49 -18.15
C TYR A 186 3.84 -3.28 -19.38
N GLY A 187 3.09 -3.17 -20.47
CA GLY A 187 3.19 -4.08 -21.59
C GLY A 187 2.93 -5.53 -21.16
N ASP A 188 3.86 -6.43 -21.45
CA ASP A 188 3.81 -7.84 -21.04
C ASP A 188 4.27 -8.10 -19.58
N LYS A 189 4.86 -7.10 -18.92
CA LYS A 189 5.48 -7.23 -17.60
C LYS A 189 4.47 -7.04 -16.47
N ILE A 190 4.46 -7.95 -15.50
CA ILE A 190 3.63 -7.84 -14.31
C ILE A 190 4.32 -6.94 -13.29
N VAL A 191 3.69 -5.82 -12.94
CA VAL A 191 4.29 -4.76 -12.13
C VAL A 191 3.56 -4.43 -10.83
N LEU A 192 2.32 -4.91 -10.67
CA LEU A 192 1.56 -4.82 -9.41
C LEU A 192 0.75 -6.10 -9.23
N LEU A 193 0.84 -6.69 -8.03
CA LEU A 193 0.17 -7.95 -7.73
C LEU A 193 -0.15 -8.08 -6.23
N ARG A 194 -1.13 -8.95 -5.94
CA ARG A 194 -1.59 -9.26 -4.59
C ARG A 194 -1.67 -10.77 -4.39
N GLU A 195 -1.29 -11.24 -3.21
CA GLU A 195 -1.58 -12.59 -2.73
C GLU A 195 -2.07 -12.52 -1.29
N GLY A 196 -3.38 -12.69 -1.09
CA GLY A 196 -4.01 -12.52 0.22
C GLY A 196 -3.77 -11.13 0.79
N ASN A 197 -3.05 -11.04 1.91
CA ASN A 197 -2.69 -9.78 2.58
C ASN A 197 -1.34 -9.18 2.12
N LEU A 198 -0.73 -9.72 1.08
CA LEU A 198 0.53 -9.24 0.55
C LEU A 198 0.30 -8.47 -0.74
N LEU A 199 0.80 -7.24 -0.80
CA LEU A 199 0.77 -6.37 -1.98
C LEU A 199 2.21 -6.07 -2.41
N ALA A 200 2.53 -6.26 -3.68
CA ALA A 200 3.86 -6.00 -4.20
C ALA A 200 3.80 -5.18 -5.48
N CYS A 201 4.60 -4.13 -5.60
CA CYS A 201 4.75 -3.35 -6.81
C CYS A 201 6.22 -3.19 -7.22
N ALA A 202 6.44 -3.16 -8.53
CA ALA A 202 7.76 -2.99 -9.13
C ALA A 202 8.27 -1.55 -9.08
N PHE A 203 7.35 -0.60 -8.99
CA PHE A 203 7.57 0.85 -9.04
C PHE A 203 7.58 1.47 -7.64
N HIS A 204 7.83 2.76 -7.57
CA HIS A 204 7.93 3.58 -6.38
C HIS A 204 6.71 4.49 -6.23
N PRO A 205 5.60 4.04 -5.62
CA PRO A 205 4.41 4.87 -5.42
C PRO A 205 4.67 6.04 -4.48
N GLU A 206 5.69 5.95 -3.64
CA GLU A 206 6.11 6.98 -2.70
C GLU A 206 6.81 8.18 -3.37
N LEU A 207 7.11 8.10 -4.66
CA LEU A 207 7.74 9.19 -5.42
C LEU A 207 6.74 10.03 -6.22
N THR A 208 5.46 9.75 -6.09
CA THR A 208 4.38 10.53 -6.69
C THR A 208 3.56 11.25 -5.63
N ASP A 209 2.65 12.14 -6.05
CA ASP A 209 1.69 12.77 -5.16
C ASP A 209 0.39 11.95 -5.00
N ASP A 210 0.25 10.85 -5.74
CA ASP A 210 -0.92 9.99 -5.75
C ASP A 210 -0.89 8.98 -4.60
N THR A 211 -1.80 9.12 -3.64
CA THR A 211 -1.88 8.29 -2.44
C THR A 211 -2.59 6.96 -2.63
N ARG A 212 -3.27 6.74 -3.78
CA ARG A 212 -4.21 5.62 -3.98
C ARG A 212 -3.63 4.22 -3.73
N ILE A 213 -2.36 3.96 -4.04
CA ILE A 213 -1.71 2.66 -3.73
C ILE A 213 -1.56 2.49 -2.21
N HIS A 214 -1.15 3.56 -1.49
CA HIS A 214 -1.04 3.52 -0.03
C HIS A 214 -2.43 3.41 0.63
N GLU A 215 -3.43 4.11 0.12
CA GLU A 215 -4.83 4.01 0.59
C GLU A 215 -5.39 2.59 0.39
N TYR A 216 -5.12 1.97 -0.76
CA TYR A 216 -5.51 0.58 -1.01
C TYR A 216 -4.87 -0.37 0.00
N PHE A 217 -3.57 -0.21 0.25
CA PHE A 217 -2.85 -0.98 1.29
C PHE A 217 -3.42 -0.73 2.68
N ILE A 218 -3.69 0.52 3.07
CA ILE A 218 -4.31 0.86 4.35
C ILE A 218 -5.69 0.21 4.47
N GLY A 219 -6.46 0.16 3.39
CA GLY A 219 -7.71 -0.60 3.33
C GLY A 219 -7.53 -2.10 3.63
N MET A 220 -6.43 -2.72 3.18
CA MET A 220 -6.09 -4.10 3.55
C MET A 220 -5.77 -4.21 5.05
N VAL A 221 -5.00 -3.26 5.60
CA VAL A 221 -4.67 -3.22 7.03
C VAL A 221 -5.93 -3.09 7.88
N ARG A 222 -6.85 -2.20 7.52
CA ARG A 222 -8.12 -2.03 8.24
C ARG A 222 -8.95 -3.31 8.30
N ARG A 223 -9.01 -4.05 7.19
CA ARG A 223 -9.75 -5.34 7.12
C ARG A 223 -9.10 -6.46 7.92
N SER A 224 -7.81 -6.40 8.19
CA SER A 224 -7.08 -7.42 8.96
C SER A 224 -7.17 -7.23 10.48
N VAL A 225 -7.50 -6.02 10.95
CA VAL A 225 -7.66 -5.73 12.38
C VAL A 225 -9.06 -6.17 12.82
N PRO A 226 -9.19 -7.04 13.84
CA PRO A 226 -10.48 -7.43 14.37
C PRO A 226 -11.24 -6.20 14.90
N THR A 227 -12.42 -5.94 14.37
CA THR A 227 -13.34 -4.95 14.98
C THR A 227 -13.71 -5.44 16.37
N LYS A 228 -13.40 -4.67 17.41
CA LYS A 228 -13.98 -4.90 18.74
C LYS A 228 -15.49 -4.83 18.59
N ARG A 229 -16.18 -5.97 18.60
CA ARG A 229 -17.62 -5.99 18.76
C ARG A 229 -17.92 -5.23 20.04
N SER A 230 -18.68 -4.14 19.96
CA SER A 230 -19.24 -3.48 21.13
C SER A 230 -20.07 -4.54 21.84
N SER A 231 -19.57 -5.04 22.96
CA SER A 231 -20.41 -5.77 23.91
C SER A 231 -21.48 -4.78 24.37
N ASN A 232 -22.67 -4.92 23.85
CA ASN A 232 -23.83 -4.18 24.31
C ASN A 232 -24.09 -4.68 25.75
N PRO A 233 -23.96 -3.86 26.79
CA PRO A 233 -24.32 -4.29 28.13
C PRO A 233 -25.84 -4.13 28.30
N ARG A 234 -26.59 -5.09 27.77
CA ARG A 234 -28.01 -5.29 28.08
C ARG A 234 -28.26 -6.79 28.12
N ASP A 235 -28.06 -7.37 29.28
CA ASP A 235 -28.84 -8.44 29.88
C ASP A 235 -28.81 -8.21 31.38
#